data_e8d3d8719bc568cc1c1848815612f036
#
_entry.id   e8d3d8719bc568cc1c1848815612f036
#
_cell.length_a   1.000
_cell.length_b   1.000
_cell.length_c   1.000
_cell.angle_alpha   90.00
_cell.angle_beta   90.00
_cell.angle_gamma   90.00
#
_symmetry.space_group_name_H-M   'P 1'
#
loop_
_entity.id
_entity.type
_entity.pdbx_description
1 polymer ?
#
loop_
_entity_poly.entity_id
_entity_poly.type
_entity_poly.pdbx_seq_one_letter_code
_entity_poly.pdbx_strand_id
1 'polypeptide(L)'
;AYMIGKVAVCEIQNLIIAYKERLDKNNFIQNLLLDNLLLVDVYNRAKKLRIDTDVRRVVYMVETKLEKDISAQETVKSLFASRPRDFITAVDEKSIIIVKELKDTDTFEDMNQTARMLVDMLNAEAMSQVRVSYGNPVSEIKSVSRSYKEAKMALEVGKIFYADKN
;
A
#
# COMPACT_ATOMS: atom_id res chain seq x y z
N ALA A 1 -24.09 -7.88 -35.26
CA ALA A 1 -23.82 -8.91 -34.26
C ALA A 1 -22.34 -9.27 -34.18
N TYR A 2 -21.64 -9.43 -35.29
CA TYR A 2 -20.21 -9.81 -35.33
C TYR A 2 -19.28 -8.73 -34.74
N MET A 3 -19.53 -7.43 -35.01
CA MET A 3 -18.77 -6.31 -34.50
C MET A 3 -18.93 -6.15 -32.99
N ILE A 4 -20.13 -6.35 -32.44
CA ILE A 4 -20.40 -6.28 -30.99
C ILE A 4 -19.66 -7.38 -30.25
N GLY A 5 -19.61 -8.60 -30.79
CA GLY A 5 -18.85 -9.70 -30.22
C GLY A 5 -17.34 -9.45 -30.16
N LYS A 6 -16.75 -8.83 -31.21
CA LYS A 6 -15.33 -8.45 -31.23
C LYS A 6 -14.99 -7.37 -30.20
N VAL A 7 -15.83 -6.34 -30.04
CA VAL A 7 -15.63 -5.28 -29.05
C VAL A 7 -15.69 -5.87 -27.63
N ALA A 8 -16.66 -6.74 -27.34
CA ALA A 8 -16.77 -7.39 -26.04
C ALA A 8 -15.55 -8.27 -25.71
N VAL A 9 -15.00 -9.01 -26.66
CA VAL A 9 -13.77 -9.83 -26.50
C VAL A 9 -12.56 -8.94 -26.23
N CYS A 10 -12.39 -7.81 -26.96
CA CYS A 10 -11.33 -6.84 -26.72
C CYS A 10 -11.41 -6.24 -25.31
N GLU A 11 -12.59 -5.86 -24.84
CA GLU A 11 -12.80 -5.32 -23.49
C GLU A 11 -12.44 -6.34 -22.41
N ILE A 12 -12.85 -7.60 -22.56
CA ILE A 12 -12.51 -8.68 -21.64
C ILE A 12 -11.00 -8.92 -21.61
N GLN A 13 -10.33 -8.95 -22.76
CA GLN A 13 -8.88 -9.11 -22.85
C GLN A 13 -8.15 -7.95 -22.17
N ASN A 14 -8.59 -6.71 -22.35
CA ASN A 14 -8.02 -5.54 -21.69
C ASN A 14 -8.19 -5.59 -20.17
N LEU A 15 -9.35 -6.04 -19.67
CA LEU A 15 -9.59 -6.25 -18.26
C LEU A 15 -8.69 -7.33 -17.65
N ILE A 16 -8.45 -8.42 -18.34
CA ILE A 16 -7.54 -9.50 -17.92
C ILE A 16 -6.11 -9.00 -17.86
N ILE A 17 -5.64 -8.24 -18.85
CA ILE A 17 -4.30 -7.63 -18.86
C ILE A 17 -4.13 -6.67 -17.68
N ALA A 18 -5.10 -5.76 -17.46
CA ALA A 18 -5.07 -4.82 -16.35
C ALA A 18 -5.07 -5.53 -14.99
N TYR A 19 -5.85 -6.58 -14.82
CA TYR A 19 -5.86 -7.41 -13.62
C TYR A 19 -4.51 -8.08 -13.37
N LYS A 20 -3.91 -8.68 -14.40
CA LYS A 20 -2.61 -9.33 -14.34
C LYS A 20 -1.51 -8.34 -13.96
N GLU A 21 -1.47 -7.16 -14.57
CA GLU A 21 -0.50 -6.10 -14.23
C GLU A 21 -0.62 -5.68 -12.77
N ARG A 22 -1.84 -5.52 -12.27
CA ARG A 22 -2.10 -5.16 -10.87
C ARG A 22 -1.62 -6.26 -9.92
N LEU A 23 -1.88 -7.52 -10.26
CA LEU A 23 -1.43 -8.68 -9.49
C LEU A 23 0.09 -8.77 -9.46
N ASP A 24 0.74 -8.59 -10.61
CA ASP A 24 2.21 -8.60 -10.73
C ASP A 24 2.86 -7.49 -9.91
N LYS A 25 2.31 -6.28 -9.94
CA LYS A 25 2.77 -5.15 -9.11
C LYS A 25 2.61 -5.46 -7.62
N ASN A 26 1.47 -5.99 -7.22
CA ASN A 26 1.20 -6.35 -5.84
C ASN A 26 2.16 -7.43 -5.33
N ASN A 27 2.38 -8.47 -6.10
CA ASN A 27 3.35 -9.53 -5.79
C ASN A 27 4.78 -9.00 -5.69
N PHE A 28 5.17 -8.09 -6.59
CA PHE A 28 6.47 -7.44 -6.53
C PHE A 28 6.65 -6.65 -5.23
N ILE A 29 5.66 -5.82 -4.87
CA ILE A 29 5.70 -5.02 -3.64
C ILE A 29 5.73 -5.90 -2.39
N GLN A 30 4.94 -6.97 -2.32
CA GLN A 30 5.00 -7.92 -1.20
C GLN A 30 6.39 -8.54 -1.03
N ASN A 31 6.98 -9.02 -2.11
CA ASN A 31 8.33 -9.61 -2.07
C ASN A 31 9.40 -8.57 -1.72
N LEU A 32 9.24 -7.33 -2.18
CA LEU A 32 10.12 -6.22 -1.84
C LEU A 32 10.08 -5.91 -0.34
N LEU A 33 8.89 -5.82 0.25
CA LEU A 33 8.70 -5.57 1.69
C LEU A 33 9.32 -6.66 2.56
N LEU A 34 9.23 -7.91 2.12
CA LEU A 34 9.74 -9.09 2.84
C LEU A 34 11.23 -9.39 2.57
N ASP A 35 11.93 -8.55 1.83
CA ASP A 35 13.33 -8.76 1.41
C ASP A 35 13.58 -10.10 0.66
N ASN A 36 12.61 -10.56 -0.09
CA ASN A 36 12.68 -11.82 -0.84
C ASN A 36 13.32 -11.69 -2.23
N LEU A 37 13.78 -10.48 -2.59
CA LEU A 37 14.33 -10.18 -3.91
C LEU A 37 15.81 -9.79 -3.81
N LEU A 38 16.58 -10.28 -4.78
CA LEU A 38 17.95 -9.78 -4.99
C LEU A 38 17.89 -8.35 -5.56
N LEU A 39 18.92 -7.55 -5.26
CA LEU A 39 18.97 -6.15 -5.67
C LEU A 39 18.80 -5.97 -7.19
N VAL A 40 19.44 -6.82 -7.98
CA VAL A 40 19.32 -6.82 -9.45
C VAL A 40 17.88 -7.08 -9.89
N ASP A 41 17.20 -8.02 -9.24
CA ASP A 41 15.80 -8.35 -9.53
C ASP A 41 14.85 -7.21 -9.15
N VAL A 42 15.14 -6.49 -8.07
CA VAL A 42 14.35 -5.31 -7.66
C VAL A 42 14.30 -4.29 -8.79
N TYR A 43 15.45 -3.90 -9.32
CA TYR A 43 15.53 -2.90 -10.39
C TYR A 43 14.97 -3.41 -11.73
N ASN A 44 15.26 -4.64 -12.11
CA ASN A 44 14.76 -5.24 -13.34
C ASN A 44 13.24 -5.36 -13.33
N ARG A 45 12.65 -5.83 -12.24
CA ARG A 45 11.20 -5.97 -12.11
C ARG A 45 10.50 -4.61 -12.01
N ALA A 46 11.08 -3.66 -11.27
CA ALA A 46 10.55 -2.30 -11.20
C ALA A 46 10.46 -1.66 -12.59
N LYS A 47 11.52 -1.78 -13.40
CA LYS A 47 11.54 -1.30 -14.78
C LYS A 47 10.48 -1.98 -15.65
N LYS A 48 10.36 -3.30 -15.56
CA LYS A 48 9.34 -4.08 -16.30
C LYS A 48 7.92 -3.67 -15.93
N LEU A 49 7.68 -3.40 -14.65
CA LEU A 49 6.37 -3.01 -14.11
C LEU A 49 6.11 -1.49 -14.20
N ARG A 50 7.06 -0.73 -14.75
CA ARG A 50 6.98 0.74 -14.85
C ARG A 50 6.80 1.42 -13.50
N ILE A 51 7.55 0.95 -12.51
CA ILE A 51 7.59 1.52 -11.17
C ILE A 51 8.85 2.37 -11.05
N ASP A 52 8.69 3.63 -10.70
CA ASP A 52 9.81 4.55 -10.49
C ASP A 52 10.67 4.08 -9.31
N THR A 53 12.00 4.07 -9.50
CA THR A 53 12.95 3.56 -8.49
C THR A 53 13.49 4.62 -7.56
N ASP A 54 13.55 5.86 -8.01
CA ASP A 54 14.19 6.98 -7.34
C ASP A 54 13.19 8.05 -6.90
N VAL A 55 12.09 7.61 -6.30
CA VAL A 55 11.07 8.48 -5.72
C VAL A 55 10.97 8.25 -4.22
N ARG A 56 10.68 9.31 -3.50
CA ARG A 56 10.52 9.29 -2.07
C ARG A 56 9.23 8.56 -1.68
N ARG A 57 9.36 7.56 -0.81
CA ARG A 57 8.24 6.75 -0.32
C ARG A 57 8.29 6.55 1.18
N VAL A 58 7.13 6.31 1.77
CA VAL A 58 6.99 5.88 3.16
C VAL A 58 6.04 4.70 3.23
N VAL A 59 6.28 3.80 4.16
CA VAL A 59 5.42 2.64 4.41
C VAL A 59 4.56 2.91 5.64
N TYR A 60 3.24 2.83 5.48
CA TYR A 60 2.28 2.79 6.57
C TYR A 60 1.86 1.36 6.84
N MET A 61 1.77 1.00 8.10
CA MET A 61 1.22 -0.26 8.53
C MET A 61 -0.06 -0.02 9.32
N VAL A 62 -1.15 -0.61 8.84
CA VAL A 62 -2.46 -0.56 9.49
C VAL A 62 -2.74 -1.96 10.03
N GLU A 63 -2.79 -2.09 11.35
CA GLU A 63 -3.17 -3.34 12.00
C GLU A 63 -4.64 -3.28 12.40
N THR A 64 -5.40 -4.28 12.00
CA THR A 64 -6.81 -4.44 12.34
C THR A 64 -6.98 -5.42 13.50
N LYS A 65 -8.01 -5.21 14.30
CA LYS A 65 -8.33 -6.09 15.43
C LYS A 65 -8.86 -7.45 14.96
N LEU A 66 -9.60 -7.45 13.85
CA LEU A 66 -10.18 -8.64 13.25
C LEU A 66 -9.26 -9.17 12.15
N GLU A 67 -9.15 -10.49 12.08
CA GLU A 67 -8.47 -11.15 10.96
C GLU A 67 -9.27 -10.96 9.67
N LYS A 68 -8.57 -10.69 8.57
CA LYS A 68 -9.16 -10.48 7.23
C LYS A 68 -10.31 -9.46 7.24
N ASP A 69 -10.09 -8.32 7.87
CA ASP A 69 -11.08 -7.25 7.88
C ASP A 69 -11.28 -6.68 6.47
N ILE A 70 -12.26 -7.27 5.76
CA ILE A 70 -12.58 -6.92 4.38
C ILE A 70 -13.04 -5.46 4.28
N SER A 71 -13.82 -5.00 5.25
CA SER A 71 -14.33 -3.63 5.28
C SER A 71 -13.19 -2.60 5.40
N ALA A 72 -12.23 -2.84 6.29
CA ALA A 72 -11.04 -2.02 6.40
C ALA A 72 -10.21 -2.03 5.11
N GLN A 73 -10.01 -3.20 4.50
CA GLN A 73 -9.27 -3.31 3.24
C GLN A 73 -9.94 -2.57 2.10
N GLU A 74 -11.26 -2.67 1.97
CA GLU A 74 -12.03 -1.96 0.94
C GLU A 74 -12.00 -0.46 1.15
N THR A 75 -12.13 0.01 2.39
CA THR A 75 -12.02 1.43 2.73
C THR A 75 -10.64 1.98 2.37
N VAL A 76 -9.56 1.29 2.75
CA VAL A 76 -8.19 1.71 2.38
C VAL A 76 -8.01 1.73 0.86
N LYS A 77 -8.46 0.71 0.15
CA LYS A 77 -8.39 0.68 -1.32
C LYS A 77 -9.15 1.84 -1.95
N SER A 78 -10.32 2.18 -1.42
CA SER A 78 -11.13 3.31 -1.89
C SER A 78 -10.42 4.65 -1.68
N LEU A 79 -9.83 4.86 -0.51
CA LEU A 79 -9.09 6.09 -0.17
C LEU A 79 -7.89 6.34 -1.11
N PHE A 80 -7.24 5.28 -1.55
CA PHE A 80 -6.07 5.36 -2.43
C PHE A 80 -6.37 5.03 -3.90
N ALA A 81 -7.63 4.79 -4.28
CA ALA A 81 -8.02 4.43 -5.64
C ALA A 81 -7.63 5.47 -6.70
N SER A 82 -7.63 6.74 -6.35
CA SER A 82 -7.23 7.85 -7.23
C SER A 82 -5.71 8.10 -7.30
N ARG A 83 -4.91 7.30 -6.57
CA ARG A 83 -3.46 7.47 -6.46
C ARG A 83 -2.74 6.27 -7.06
N PRO A 84 -2.48 6.26 -8.38
CA PRO A 84 -1.94 5.08 -9.07
C PRO A 84 -0.48 4.75 -8.70
N ARG A 85 0.20 5.65 -8.02
CA ARG A 85 1.60 5.47 -7.58
C ARG A 85 1.74 4.94 -6.17
N ASP A 86 0.63 4.86 -5.43
CA ASP A 86 0.59 4.27 -4.12
C ASP A 86 0.22 2.77 -4.24
N PHE A 87 0.81 1.95 -3.39
CA PHE A 87 0.57 0.50 -3.41
C PHE A 87 -0.08 0.08 -2.10
N ILE A 88 -1.09 -0.78 -2.20
CA ILE A 88 -1.77 -1.36 -1.06
C ILE A 88 -1.63 -2.87 -1.15
N THR A 89 -1.10 -3.48 -0.10
CA THR A 89 -0.93 -4.92 -0.02
C THR A 89 -1.15 -5.41 1.41
N ALA A 90 -1.11 -6.71 1.62
CA ALA A 90 -1.14 -7.34 2.93
C ALA A 90 -0.02 -8.37 3.00
N VAL A 91 0.66 -8.44 4.13
CA VAL A 91 1.70 -9.45 4.39
C VAL A 91 1.23 -10.52 5.37
N ASP A 92 0.16 -10.23 6.09
CA ASP A 92 -0.53 -11.17 7.00
C ASP A 92 -2.04 -10.87 7.05
N GLU A 93 -2.76 -11.63 7.87
CA GLU A 93 -4.23 -11.55 7.93
C GLU A 93 -4.77 -10.32 8.69
N LYS A 94 -3.93 -9.65 9.47
CA LYS A 94 -4.31 -8.50 10.31
C LYS A 94 -3.73 -7.18 9.86
N SER A 95 -2.80 -7.21 8.90
CA SER A 95 -2.04 -6.03 8.52
C SER A 95 -2.30 -5.62 7.09
N ILE A 96 -2.64 -4.36 6.92
CA ILE A 96 -2.73 -3.70 5.62
C ILE A 96 -1.50 -2.81 5.49
N ILE A 97 -0.76 -2.96 4.40
CA ILE A 97 0.45 -2.19 4.14
C ILE A 97 0.19 -1.21 3.01
N ILE A 98 0.52 0.05 3.24
CA ILE A 98 0.39 1.12 2.26
C ILE A 98 1.78 1.66 1.98
N VAL A 99 2.24 1.53 0.74
CA VAL A 99 3.47 2.15 0.26
C VAL A 99 3.08 3.43 -0.46
N LYS A 100 3.27 4.56 0.19
CA LYS A 100 2.85 5.88 -0.31
C LYS A 100 4.01 6.64 -0.91
N GLU A 101 3.83 7.17 -2.11
CA GLU A 101 4.74 8.13 -2.70
C GLU A 101 4.60 9.49 -2.01
N LEU A 102 5.73 10.10 -1.67
CA LEU A 102 5.80 11.41 -1.05
C LEU A 102 6.31 12.45 -2.05
N LYS A 103 5.81 13.67 -1.93
CA LYS A 103 6.40 14.83 -2.60
C LYS A 103 7.63 15.28 -1.83
N ASP A 104 8.54 15.97 -2.48
CA ASP A 104 9.73 16.52 -1.83
C ASP A 104 9.39 17.54 -0.73
N THR A 105 8.22 18.17 -0.82
CA THR A 105 7.69 19.11 0.15
C THR A 105 7.00 18.47 1.35
N ASP A 106 6.70 17.16 1.30
CA ASP A 106 5.99 16.49 2.37
C ASP A 106 6.87 16.36 3.62
N THR A 107 6.34 16.76 4.75
CA THR A 107 7.00 16.77 6.06
C THR A 107 6.54 15.61 6.94
N PHE A 108 7.17 15.45 8.11
CA PHE A 108 6.69 14.50 9.12
C PHE A 108 5.28 14.83 9.61
N GLU A 109 4.92 16.11 9.66
CA GLU A 109 3.55 16.51 10.03
C GLU A 109 2.52 16.02 9.01
N ASP A 110 2.84 16.10 7.71
CA ASP A 110 1.97 15.57 6.66
C ASP A 110 1.79 14.05 6.79
N MET A 111 2.85 13.34 7.18
CA MET A 111 2.78 11.90 7.45
C MET A 111 1.93 11.59 8.68
N ASN A 112 2.07 12.39 9.76
CA ASN A 112 1.23 12.28 10.95
C ASN A 112 -0.25 12.50 10.63
N GLN A 113 -0.55 13.53 9.84
CA GLN A 113 -1.92 13.83 9.40
C GLN A 113 -2.51 12.68 8.56
N THR A 114 -1.72 12.09 7.70
CA THR A 114 -2.14 10.91 6.92
C THR A 114 -2.45 9.72 7.84
N ALA A 115 -1.61 9.47 8.82
CA ALA A 115 -1.83 8.39 9.79
C ALA A 115 -3.12 8.60 10.62
N ARG A 116 -3.35 9.82 11.10
CA ARG A 116 -4.59 10.19 11.81
C ARG A 116 -5.83 10.05 10.92
N MET A 117 -5.75 10.55 9.70
CA MET A 117 -6.82 10.39 8.71
C MET A 117 -7.18 8.91 8.48
N LEU A 118 -6.19 8.03 8.37
CA LEU A 118 -6.42 6.60 8.23
C LEU A 118 -7.16 6.01 9.43
N VAL A 119 -6.74 6.38 10.66
CA VAL A 119 -7.41 5.93 11.88
C VAL A 119 -8.86 6.41 11.90
N ASP A 120 -9.09 7.69 11.67
CA ASP A 120 -10.43 8.30 11.73
C ASP A 120 -11.38 7.71 10.69
N MET A 121 -10.91 7.57 9.45
CA MET A 121 -11.71 7.02 8.35
C MET A 121 -12.04 5.55 8.56
N LEU A 122 -11.07 4.75 9.01
CA LEU A 122 -11.30 3.32 9.25
C LEU A 122 -12.23 3.07 10.43
N ASN A 123 -12.15 3.90 11.47
CA ASN A 123 -13.10 3.81 12.57
C ASN A 123 -14.53 4.26 12.17
N ALA A 124 -14.63 5.34 11.39
CA ALA A 124 -15.91 5.90 11.00
C ALA A 124 -16.63 5.07 9.92
N GLU A 125 -15.91 4.69 8.85
CA GLU A 125 -16.52 4.05 7.69
C GLU A 125 -16.52 2.53 7.77
N ALA A 126 -15.42 1.93 8.24
CA ALA A 126 -15.30 0.49 8.35
C ALA A 126 -15.71 -0.06 9.73
N MET A 127 -16.00 0.82 10.68
CA MET A 127 -16.25 0.46 12.10
C MET A 127 -15.13 -0.42 12.69
N SER A 128 -13.93 -0.30 12.13
CA SER A 128 -12.78 -1.13 12.48
C SER A 128 -11.87 -0.39 13.44
N GLN A 129 -11.66 -0.97 14.61
CA GLN A 129 -10.62 -0.48 15.52
C GLN A 129 -9.25 -0.84 14.94
N VAL A 130 -8.48 0.18 14.61
CA VAL A 130 -7.18 0.02 13.96
C VAL A 130 -6.07 0.71 14.73
N ARG A 131 -4.85 0.20 14.55
CA ARG A 131 -3.62 0.86 14.94
C ARG A 131 -2.84 1.19 13.68
N VAL A 132 -2.31 2.40 13.58
CA VAL A 132 -1.54 2.85 12.43
C VAL A 132 -0.16 3.27 12.87
N SER A 133 0.84 2.81 12.19
CA SER A 133 2.23 3.27 12.32
C SER A 133 2.83 3.53 10.95
N TYR A 134 3.96 4.20 10.89
CA TYR A 134 4.72 4.37 9.67
C TYR A 134 6.22 4.41 9.95
N GLY A 135 7.02 4.04 8.94
CA GLY A 135 8.48 4.10 9.01
C GLY A 135 9.03 5.44 8.55
N ASN A 136 10.34 5.56 8.51
CA ASN A 136 10.98 6.73 7.93
C ASN A 136 10.84 6.76 6.41
N PRO A 137 10.74 7.95 5.80
CA PRO A 137 10.78 8.09 4.35
C PRO A 137 12.09 7.55 3.76
N VAL A 138 11.98 6.91 2.62
CA VAL A 138 13.12 6.39 1.85
C VAL A 138 13.09 6.94 0.44
N SER A 139 14.26 7.15 -0.16
CA SER A 139 14.40 7.79 -1.48
C SER A 139 14.58 6.79 -2.62
N GLU A 140 14.83 5.52 -2.31
CA GLU A 140 15.08 4.47 -3.28
C GLU A 140 14.19 3.26 -3.01
N ILE A 141 13.75 2.61 -4.08
CA ILE A 141 12.88 1.44 -4.00
C ILE A 141 13.47 0.29 -3.19
N LYS A 142 14.79 0.08 -3.28
CA LYS A 142 15.49 -0.96 -2.50
C LYS A 142 15.37 -0.78 -0.99
N SER A 143 15.12 0.45 -0.53
CA SER A 143 15.04 0.81 0.89
C SER A 143 13.62 0.76 1.47
N VAL A 144 12.62 0.42 0.66
CA VAL A 144 11.21 0.34 1.09
C VAL A 144 11.03 -0.71 2.19
N SER A 145 11.74 -1.83 2.13
CA SER A 145 11.72 -2.85 3.18
C SER A 145 12.18 -2.32 4.54
N ARG A 146 13.13 -1.39 4.55
CA ARG A 146 13.58 -0.72 5.79
C ARG A 146 12.44 0.09 6.41
N SER A 147 11.75 0.91 5.62
CA SER A 147 10.59 1.68 6.08
C SER A 147 9.49 0.77 6.64
N TYR A 148 9.26 -0.36 6.00
CA TYR A 148 8.32 -1.38 6.48
C TYR A 148 8.72 -1.96 7.84
N LYS A 149 9.99 -2.35 8.00
CA LYS A 149 10.51 -2.88 9.27
C LYS A 149 10.42 -1.86 10.40
N GLU A 150 10.71 -0.59 10.10
CA GLU A 150 10.57 0.51 11.05
C GLU A 150 9.10 0.74 11.45
N ALA A 151 8.16 0.69 10.49
CA ALA A 151 6.74 0.79 10.77
C ALA A 151 6.25 -0.35 11.66
N LYS A 152 6.68 -1.57 11.39
CA LYS A 152 6.38 -2.76 12.20
C LYS A 152 6.92 -2.62 13.61
N MET A 153 8.17 -2.19 13.75
CA MET A 153 8.81 -1.96 15.04
C MET A 153 8.11 -0.84 15.83
N ALA A 154 7.71 0.25 15.17
CA ALA A 154 6.95 1.33 15.80
C ALA A 154 5.60 0.84 16.33
N LEU A 155 4.95 -0.06 15.64
CA LEU A 155 3.70 -0.68 16.08
C LEU A 155 3.91 -1.53 17.35
N GLU A 156 5.00 -2.28 17.40
CA GLU A 156 5.35 -3.16 18.54
C GLU A 156 5.74 -2.36 19.79
N VAL A 157 6.46 -1.25 19.66
CA VAL A 157 6.91 -0.42 20.80
C VAL A 157 5.90 0.65 21.22
N GLY A 158 4.73 0.72 20.60
CA GLY A 158 3.64 1.62 20.97
C GLY A 158 3.78 3.06 20.47
N LYS A 159 4.65 3.35 19.50
CA LYS A 159 4.66 4.62 18.75
C LYS A 159 3.62 4.59 17.66
N ILE A 160 2.36 4.57 18.05
CA ILE A 160 1.21 4.30 17.19
C ILE A 160 0.15 5.36 17.33
N PHE A 161 -0.70 5.49 16.31
CA PHE A 161 -1.89 6.31 16.32
C PHE A 161 -3.10 5.44 16.63
N TYR A 162 -3.89 5.88 17.63
CA TYR A 162 -5.18 5.30 17.99
C TYR A 162 -6.30 6.28 17.67
N ALA A 163 -7.51 5.77 17.50
CA ALA A 163 -8.68 6.62 17.65
C ALA A 163 -8.75 7.08 19.11
N ASP A 164 -8.85 8.39 19.31
CA ASP A 164 -9.14 8.92 20.62
C ASP A 164 -10.47 8.35 21.09
N LYS A 165 -10.43 7.63 22.20
CA LYS A 165 -11.65 7.24 22.90
C LYS A 165 -12.15 8.49 23.63
N ASN A 166 -13.09 9.19 23.01
CA ASN A 166 -13.96 10.10 23.74
C ASN A 166 -15.06 9.32 24.43
#